data_fc842797bb2756d7b265ee7b2a766794
#
_entry.id   fc842797bb2756d7b265ee7b2a766794
#
_cell.length_a   1.000
_cell.length_b   1.000
_cell.length_c   1.000
_cell.angle_alpha   90.00
_cell.angle_beta   90.00
_cell.angle_gamma   90.00
#
_symmetry.space_group_name_H-M   'P 1'
#
loop_
_entity.id
_entity.type
_entity.pdbx_description
1 polymer ?
#
loop_
_entity_poly.entity_id
_entity_poly.type
_entity_poly.pdbx_seq_one_letter_code
_entity_poly.pdbx_strand_id
1 'polypeptide(L)'
;MGLLEELRAAFGPRALLSRPEKEVYRYDAILVGEAPLAVVLPGSTAEVQALVRLARRYGVPLVPRGAGSGLSGGAVPLEGAIVVAFTRMARLEVDPKARTAWAEPGVTTAQVSEAARSFGLFYPPDPASLRTSTLGGNLGENAGGPLCFKYGVTGDYVLELEWVDGEGEVWRLDRRAYDLPGLLIGSEGTLGLITGARLRLLPLPRHRATLMAVFPGVEALAEGVSRAIALGAVPAKLEFMDQSAVNAVEDYLGMGLPRNRALLLAETDGDDRELVEEELSLVERTALELGAEVRRARDEKEAEALWRARRSVSPALGRLRPQRVNEDIAVPRSTLPQVVAEIAELGRTYGLLVVQFGHIGDGNLHPNILFDPRFEPEERVWELAHEIARVALRHGGVLSGEHGIGAMKRPFMAEALDPITLAFLGRVKAALDPHGILNPGKVLP
;
A
#
# COMPACT_ATOMS: atom_id res chain seq x y z
N MET A 1 -39.95 11.86 1.23
CA MET A 1 -38.64 12.50 1.41
C MET A 1 -37.66 11.84 0.45
N GLY A 2 -36.91 12.58 -0.35
CA GLY A 2 -35.93 11.98 -1.26
C GLY A 2 -34.63 11.65 -0.52
N LEU A 3 -33.77 10.81 -1.10
CA LEU A 3 -32.49 10.40 -0.49
C LEU A 3 -31.65 11.58 0.03
N LEU A 4 -31.48 12.64 -0.78
CA LEU A 4 -30.65 13.79 -0.38
C LEU A 4 -31.27 14.57 0.79
N GLU A 5 -32.59 14.63 0.91
CA GLU A 5 -33.28 15.24 2.06
C GLU A 5 -33.09 14.40 3.33
N GLU A 6 -33.14 13.07 3.22
CA GLU A 6 -32.89 12.17 4.35
C GLU A 6 -31.42 12.23 4.79
N LEU A 7 -30.47 12.28 3.84
CA LEU A 7 -29.05 12.47 4.17
C LEU A 7 -28.82 13.79 4.90
N ARG A 8 -29.44 14.87 4.44
CA ARG A 8 -29.35 16.18 5.10
C ARG A 8 -29.98 16.17 6.49
N ALA A 9 -31.12 15.49 6.66
CA ALA A 9 -31.79 15.37 7.95
C ALA A 9 -30.95 14.54 8.95
N ALA A 10 -30.34 13.42 8.50
CA ALA A 10 -29.58 12.52 9.35
C ALA A 10 -28.18 13.03 9.70
N PHE A 11 -27.49 13.68 8.77
CA PHE A 11 -26.07 14.05 8.91
C PHE A 11 -25.82 15.56 8.97
N GLY A 12 -26.83 16.41 8.70
CA GLY A 12 -26.71 17.86 8.73
C GLY A 12 -25.59 18.37 7.81
N PRO A 13 -24.67 19.23 8.30
CA PRO A 13 -23.55 19.76 7.51
C PRO A 13 -22.49 18.72 7.15
N ARG A 14 -22.57 17.50 7.67
CA ARG A 14 -21.69 16.37 7.34
C ARG A 14 -22.15 15.59 6.12
N ALA A 15 -23.31 15.91 5.53
CA ALA A 15 -23.71 15.49 4.21
C ALA A 15 -23.36 16.60 3.21
N LEU A 16 -22.24 16.42 2.49
CA LEU A 16 -21.76 17.36 1.48
C LEU A 16 -22.51 17.10 0.19
N LEU A 17 -23.35 18.03 -0.23
CA LEU A 17 -24.25 17.88 -1.36
C LEU A 17 -23.95 18.86 -2.50
N SER A 18 -23.22 19.94 -2.23
CA SER A 18 -22.86 20.91 -3.26
C SER A 18 -21.75 20.36 -4.20
N ARG A 19 -21.75 20.81 -5.44
CA ARG A 19 -20.76 20.37 -6.43
C ARG A 19 -19.31 20.66 -5.99
N PRO A 20 -18.95 21.87 -5.50
CA PRO A 20 -17.58 22.15 -5.07
C PRO A 20 -17.11 21.25 -3.94
N GLU A 21 -17.98 20.96 -2.95
CA GLU A 21 -17.62 20.08 -1.82
C GLU A 21 -17.34 18.64 -2.25
N LYS A 22 -18.05 18.16 -3.26
CA LYS A 22 -17.93 16.79 -3.75
C LYS A 22 -16.73 16.59 -4.67
N GLU A 23 -16.28 17.64 -5.36
CA GLU A 23 -15.22 17.57 -6.36
C GLU A 23 -13.91 17.03 -5.80
N VAL A 24 -13.56 17.37 -4.55
CA VAL A 24 -12.34 16.90 -3.88
C VAL A 24 -12.37 15.42 -3.47
N TYR A 25 -13.51 14.74 -3.65
CA TYR A 25 -13.68 13.32 -3.31
C TYR A 25 -13.79 12.40 -4.53
N ARG A 26 -13.67 12.94 -5.75
CA ARG A 26 -13.78 12.14 -6.98
C ARG A 26 -12.50 11.48 -7.44
N TYR A 27 -11.36 11.74 -6.81
CA TYR A 27 -10.06 11.22 -7.22
C TYR A 27 -9.31 10.56 -6.05
N ASP A 28 -8.43 9.63 -6.36
CA ASP A 28 -7.35 9.17 -5.46
C ASP A 28 -6.00 9.74 -5.92
N ALA A 29 -4.88 9.09 -5.61
CA ALA A 29 -3.57 9.58 -6.03
C ALA A 29 -3.24 9.35 -7.53
N ILE A 30 -4.04 8.54 -8.24
CA ILE A 30 -3.81 8.17 -9.64
C ILE A 30 -5.03 8.43 -10.52
N LEU A 31 -6.22 8.01 -10.09
CA LEU A 31 -7.42 8.04 -10.91
C LEU A 31 -8.36 9.18 -10.53
N VAL A 32 -9.08 9.66 -11.55
CA VAL A 32 -10.18 10.60 -11.41
C VAL A 32 -11.45 9.87 -11.85
N GLY A 33 -12.42 9.74 -10.94
CA GLY A 33 -13.71 9.12 -11.19
C GLY A 33 -14.82 10.12 -11.45
N GLU A 34 -16.05 9.64 -11.37
CA GLU A 34 -17.25 10.46 -11.50
C GLU A 34 -17.49 11.31 -10.23
N ALA A 35 -18.24 12.40 -10.40
CA ALA A 35 -18.65 13.19 -9.24
C ALA A 35 -19.64 12.37 -8.39
N PRO A 36 -19.41 12.17 -7.09
CA PRO A 36 -20.33 11.39 -6.27
C PRO A 36 -21.69 12.10 -6.13
N LEU A 37 -22.76 11.31 -5.88
CA LEU A 37 -24.09 11.83 -5.58
C LEU A 37 -24.05 12.71 -4.33
N ALA A 38 -23.37 12.21 -3.29
CA ALA A 38 -23.13 12.89 -2.03
C ALA A 38 -21.81 12.41 -1.40
N VAL A 39 -21.28 13.19 -0.46
CA VAL A 39 -20.22 12.73 0.46
C VAL A 39 -20.76 12.82 1.88
N VAL A 40 -20.64 11.75 2.65
CA VAL A 40 -21.08 11.69 4.04
C VAL A 40 -19.87 11.46 4.94
N LEU A 41 -19.77 12.25 6.01
CA LEU A 41 -18.72 12.16 7.02
C LEU A 41 -19.30 11.61 8.34
N PRO A 42 -19.46 10.28 8.49
CA PRO A 42 -19.97 9.70 9.72
C PRO A 42 -19.00 9.98 10.89
N GLY A 43 -19.55 10.12 12.09
CA GLY A 43 -18.78 10.32 13.32
C GLY A 43 -18.83 9.14 14.28
N SER A 44 -19.53 8.06 13.91
CA SER A 44 -19.66 6.85 14.73
C SER A 44 -20.10 5.63 13.91
N THR A 45 -19.87 4.43 14.44
CA THR A 45 -20.36 3.17 13.87
C THR A 45 -21.87 3.16 13.67
N ALA A 46 -22.63 3.73 14.61
CA ALA A 46 -24.10 3.83 14.49
C ALA A 46 -24.52 4.69 13.29
N GLU A 47 -23.78 5.75 12.99
CA GLU A 47 -24.02 6.58 11.80
C GLU A 47 -23.65 5.87 10.50
N VAL A 48 -22.57 5.07 10.48
CA VAL A 48 -22.24 4.22 9.34
C VAL A 48 -23.34 3.20 9.11
N GLN A 49 -23.84 2.53 10.16
CA GLN A 49 -24.97 1.61 10.10
C GLN A 49 -26.22 2.28 9.52
N ALA A 50 -26.57 3.46 9.99
CA ALA A 50 -27.72 4.23 9.47
C ALA A 50 -27.56 4.58 8.00
N LEU A 51 -26.33 4.96 7.59
CA LEU A 51 -26.01 5.27 6.19
C LEU A 51 -26.12 4.04 5.28
N VAL A 52 -25.61 2.88 5.69
CA VAL A 52 -25.72 1.62 4.92
C VAL A 52 -27.19 1.25 4.75
N ARG A 53 -28.00 1.28 5.82
CA ARG A 53 -29.44 1.00 5.73
C ARG A 53 -30.19 1.98 4.84
N LEU A 54 -29.77 3.24 4.83
CA LEU A 54 -30.33 4.26 3.93
C LEU A 54 -29.95 3.96 2.47
N ALA A 55 -28.65 3.74 2.20
CA ALA A 55 -28.15 3.40 0.87
C ALA A 55 -28.81 2.15 0.30
N ARG A 56 -28.96 1.10 1.10
CA ARG A 56 -29.67 -0.13 0.75
C ARG A 56 -31.11 0.15 0.31
N ARG A 57 -31.85 0.93 1.09
CA ARG A 57 -33.25 1.28 0.78
C ARG A 57 -33.43 1.97 -0.57
N TYR A 58 -32.44 2.77 -0.97
CA TYR A 58 -32.46 3.50 -2.23
C TYR A 58 -31.67 2.81 -3.35
N GLY A 59 -31.02 1.68 -3.08
CA GLY A 59 -30.16 0.98 -4.06
C GLY A 59 -28.95 1.78 -4.51
N VAL A 60 -28.34 2.60 -3.62
CA VAL A 60 -27.28 3.53 -3.96
C VAL A 60 -25.92 2.97 -3.50
N PRO A 61 -24.90 2.93 -4.37
CA PRO A 61 -23.57 2.47 -4.01
C PRO A 61 -22.89 3.33 -2.94
N LEU A 62 -22.14 2.68 -2.05
CA LEU A 62 -21.26 3.30 -1.07
C LEU A 62 -19.80 3.06 -1.42
N VAL A 63 -19.00 4.13 -1.46
CA VAL A 63 -17.55 4.05 -1.71
C VAL A 63 -16.83 4.54 -0.45
N PRO A 64 -16.19 3.64 0.31
CA PRO A 64 -15.44 4.03 1.49
C PRO A 64 -14.18 4.82 1.10
N ARG A 65 -13.85 5.84 1.90
CA ARG A 65 -12.70 6.69 1.65
C ARG A 65 -12.00 7.07 2.95
N GLY A 66 -10.72 6.77 3.03
CA GLY A 66 -9.80 7.35 3.99
C GLY A 66 -9.29 8.71 3.50
N ALA A 67 -7.98 8.84 3.35
CA ALA A 67 -7.37 10.06 2.82
C ALA A 67 -7.41 10.16 1.27
N GLY A 68 -7.70 9.06 0.57
CA GLY A 68 -7.62 9.00 -0.89
C GLY A 68 -6.19 9.00 -1.42
N SER A 69 -5.26 8.47 -0.65
CA SER A 69 -3.84 8.31 -1.01
C SER A 69 -3.55 6.98 -1.74
N GLY A 70 -4.56 6.15 -1.99
CA GLY A 70 -4.45 4.87 -2.70
C GLY A 70 -4.02 5.03 -4.17
N LEU A 71 -3.47 3.95 -4.73
CA LEU A 71 -2.86 3.92 -6.07
C LEU A 71 -3.55 2.89 -7.00
N SER A 72 -4.71 2.38 -6.61
CA SER A 72 -5.46 1.34 -7.34
C SER A 72 -6.85 1.78 -7.83
N GLY A 73 -7.31 2.97 -7.45
CA GLY A 73 -8.67 3.42 -7.75
C GLY A 73 -9.72 2.88 -6.76
N GLY A 74 -9.32 2.29 -5.63
CA GLY A 74 -10.23 1.71 -4.62
C GLY A 74 -11.21 2.72 -4.02
N ALA A 75 -10.76 3.97 -3.78
CA ALA A 75 -11.56 5.04 -3.20
C ALA A 75 -12.24 5.96 -4.22
N VAL A 76 -12.13 5.65 -5.53
CA VAL A 76 -12.67 6.48 -6.61
C VAL A 76 -14.16 6.15 -6.84
N PRO A 77 -15.08 7.14 -6.75
CA PRO A 77 -16.50 6.90 -6.88
C PRO A 77 -16.94 6.60 -8.31
N LEU A 78 -17.96 5.76 -8.40
CA LEU A 78 -18.77 5.57 -9.61
C LEU A 78 -19.89 6.61 -9.65
N GLU A 79 -20.52 6.77 -10.84
CA GLU A 79 -21.69 7.61 -11.01
C GLU A 79 -22.81 7.21 -10.04
N GLY A 80 -23.41 8.19 -9.40
CA GLY A 80 -24.50 7.98 -8.45
C GLY A 80 -24.10 7.44 -7.07
N ALA A 81 -22.81 7.17 -6.81
CA ALA A 81 -22.36 6.66 -5.53
C ALA A 81 -22.33 7.73 -4.43
N ILE A 82 -22.48 7.29 -3.18
CA ILE A 82 -22.18 8.09 -1.99
C ILE A 82 -20.77 7.74 -1.50
N VAL A 83 -19.90 8.74 -1.38
CA VAL A 83 -18.60 8.57 -0.73
C VAL A 83 -18.77 8.62 0.79
N VAL A 84 -18.25 7.61 1.48
CA VAL A 84 -18.23 7.54 2.95
C VAL A 84 -16.84 7.93 3.43
N ALA A 85 -16.67 9.18 3.86
CA ALA A 85 -15.37 9.72 4.27
C ALA A 85 -15.19 9.61 5.79
N PHE A 86 -14.25 8.78 6.24
CA PHE A 86 -14.07 8.42 7.64
C PHE A 86 -13.26 9.42 8.49
N THR A 87 -12.92 10.58 7.97
CA THR A 87 -12.04 11.56 8.62
C THR A 87 -12.51 12.06 9.98
N ARG A 88 -13.80 11.87 10.34
CA ARG A 88 -14.34 12.24 11.65
C ARG A 88 -14.30 11.11 12.69
N MET A 89 -14.07 9.88 12.28
CA MET A 89 -13.89 8.73 13.16
C MET A 89 -12.39 8.57 13.45
N ALA A 90 -11.89 9.36 14.40
CA ALA A 90 -10.45 9.50 14.65
C ALA A 90 -10.05 9.28 16.13
N ARG A 91 -10.83 8.48 16.86
CA ARG A 91 -10.48 8.07 18.23
C ARG A 91 -9.32 7.10 18.22
N LEU A 92 -8.33 7.34 19.11
CA LEU A 92 -7.15 6.49 19.30
C LEU A 92 -6.88 6.33 20.80
N GLU A 93 -6.79 5.10 21.26
CA GLU A 93 -6.49 4.75 22.66
C GLU A 93 -5.41 3.68 22.72
N VAL A 94 -4.30 3.96 23.40
CA VAL A 94 -3.20 3.01 23.61
C VAL A 94 -3.31 2.40 25.00
N ASP A 95 -3.27 1.07 25.08
CA ASP A 95 -3.06 0.33 26.33
C ASP A 95 -1.61 -0.20 26.35
N PRO A 96 -0.69 0.50 27.05
CA PRO A 96 0.71 0.10 27.08
C PRO A 96 0.96 -1.20 27.86
N LYS A 97 0.08 -1.57 28.80
CA LYS A 97 0.21 -2.82 29.57
C LYS A 97 -0.15 -4.03 28.71
N ALA A 98 -1.24 -3.91 27.94
CA ALA A 98 -1.65 -4.94 27.00
C ALA A 98 -0.83 -4.90 25.69
N ARG A 99 -0.05 -3.84 25.46
CA ARG A 99 0.66 -3.56 24.19
C ARG A 99 -0.32 -3.58 23.01
N THR A 100 -1.45 -2.89 23.17
CA THR A 100 -2.45 -2.77 22.13
C THR A 100 -2.88 -1.32 21.94
N ALA A 101 -3.49 -1.03 20.79
CA ALA A 101 -4.19 0.22 20.56
C ALA A 101 -5.59 -0.08 19.98
N TRP A 102 -6.61 0.66 20.41
CA TRP A 102 -7.87 0.77 19.70
C TRP A 102 -7.82 2.02 18.83
N ALA A 103 -8.15 1.88 17.55
CA ALA A 103 -8.13 3.01 16.63
C ALA A 103 -9.32 2.95 15.66
N GLU A 104 -9.95 4.09 15.44
CA GLU A 104 -10.98 4.31 14.43
C GLU A 104 -10.37 4.54 13.03
N PRO A 105 -11.13 4.33 11.95
CA PRO A 105 -10.61 4.29 10.59
C PRO A 105 -10.00 5.62 10.07
N GLY A 106 -10.38 6.76 10.64
CA GLY A 106 -9.87 8.09 10.26
C GLY A 106 -8.54 8.48 10.92
N VAL A 107 -8.04 7.69 11.87
CA VAL A 107 -6.71 7.88 12.48
C VAL A 107 -5.63 7.64 11.43
N THR A 108 -4.61 8.50 11.34
CA THR A 108 -3.49 8.26 10.42
C THR A 108 -2.51 7.23 11.00
N THR A 109 -1.80 6.52 10.13
CA THR A 109 -0.76 5.57 10.54
C THR A 109 0.31 6.23 11.40
N ALA A 110 0.70 7.46 11.03
CA ALA A 110 1.65 8.25 11.81
C ALA A 110 1.15 8.51 13.24
N GLN A 111 -0.14 8.84 13.41
CA GLN A 111 -0.72 9.06 14.76
C GLN A 111 -0.66 7.79 15.61
N VAL A 112 -0.93 6.60 15.04
CA VAL A 112 -0.79 5.32 15.76
C VAL A 112 0.67 5.12 16.19
N SER A 113 1.61 5.32 15.27
CA SER A 113 3.05 5.15 15.52
C SER A 113 3.58 6.14 16.58
N GLU A 114 3.18 7.40 16.52
CA GLU A 114 3.57 8.45 17.48
C GLU A 114 3.00 8.16 18.87
N ALA A 115 1.70 7.79 18.95
CA ALA A 115 1.07 7.44 20.21
C ALA A 115 1.72 6.20 20.86
N ALA A 116 2.02 5.16 20.09
CA ALA A 116 2.72 3.96 20.57
C ALA A 116 4.12 4.30 21.10
N ARG A 117 4.88 5.13 20.36
CA ARG A 117 6.25 5.50 20.66
C ARG A 117 6.39 6.23 22.00
N SER A 118 5.38 7.01 22.41
CA SER A 118 5.38 7.69 23.73
C SER A 118 5.42 6.72 24.91
N PHE A 119 5.11 5.44 24.69
CA PHE A 119 5.18 4.36 25.68
C PHE A 119 6.33 3.38 25.42
N GLY A 120 7.29 3.70 24.55
CA GLY A 120 8.36 2.79 24.15
C GLY A 120 7.87 1.61 23.31
N LEU A 121 6.70 1.76 22.67
CA LEU A 121 6.09 0.78 21.79
C LEU A 121 6.21 1.19 20.32
N PHE A 122 5.92 0.25 19.42
CA PHE A 122 6.12 0.38 18.02
C PHE A 122 4.94 -0.26 17.25
N TYR A 123 4.41 0.47 16.28
CA TYR A 123 3.47 -0.04 15.27
C TYR A 123 4.22 -0.17 13.95
N PRO A 124 4.56 -1.39 13.51
CA PRO A 124 5.48 -1.59 12.40
C PRO A 124 5.01 -1.17 11.01
N PRO A 125 3.73 -1.34 10.60
CA PRO A 125 3.33 -0.95 9.25
C PRO A 125 3.67 0.50 8.93
N ASP A 126 4.49 0.71 7.87
CA ASP A 126 5.05 2.02 7.52
C ASP A 126 4.90 2.34 6.02
N PRO A 127 3.67 2.33 5.47
CA PRO A 127 3.47 2.68 4.07
C PRO A 127 4.08 4.05 3.75
N ALA A 128 4.53 4.24 2.52
CA ALA A 128 5.14 5.50 2.09
C ALA A 128 4.23 6.73 2.36
N SER A 129 2.93 6.51 2.41
CA SER A 129 1.88 7.49 2.72
C SER A 129 1.56 7.62 4.22
N LEU A 130 2.31 7.03 5.15
CA LEU A 130 1.97 6.90 6.58
C LEU A 130 1.51 8.22 7.26
N ARG A 131 1.98 9.37 6.78
CA ARG A 131 1.60 10.69 7.33
C ARG A 131 0.22 11.15 6.89
N THR A 132 -0.31 10.60 5.81
CA THR A 132 -1.60 10.97 5.21
C THR A 132 -2.58 9.81 5.18
N SER A 133 -2.12 8.58 4.91
CA SER A 133 -2.99 7.40 4.88
C SER A 133 -3.63 7.16 6.23
N THR A 134 -4.92 6.79 6.20
CA THR A 134 -5.67 6.48 7.41
C THR A 134 -5.66 4.98 7.67
N LEU A 135 -5.83 4.61 8.93
CA LEU A 135 -5.88 3.20 9.34
C LEU A 135 -6.95 2.41 8.58
N GLY A 136 -8.15 3.00 8.38
CA GLY A 136 -9.21 2.34 7.62
C GLY A 136 -8.84 2.09 6.17
N GLY A 137 -8.11 3.02 5.53
CA GLY A 137 -7.55 2.81 4.20
C GLY A 137 -6.49 1.70 4.19
N ASN A 138 -5.55 1.74 5.14
CA ASN A 138 -4.51 0.70 5.25
C ASN A 138 -5.09 -0.69 5.54
N LEU A 139 -6.15 -0.78 6.34
CA LEU A 139 -6.88 -2.04 6.57
C LEU A 139 -7.60 -2.50 5.30
N GLY A 140 -8.22 -1.57 4.57
CA GLY A 140 -8.90 -1.88 3.30
C GLY A 140 -7.96 -2.45 2.25
N GLU A 141 -6.76 -1.91 2.13
CA GLU A 141 -5.73 -2.36 1.17
C GLU A 141 -4.81 -3.46 1.72
N ASN A 142 -4.83 -3.73 3.02
CA ASN A 142 -3.79 -4.51 3.72
C ASN A 142 -2.39 -3.92 3.48
N ALA A 143 -2.27 -2.60 3.63
CA ALA A 143 -1.08 -1.85 3.24
C ALA A 143 0.20 -2.35 3.91
N GLY A 144 1.27 -2.37 3.11
CA GLY A 144 2.61 -2.74 3.48
C GLY A 144 3.55 -1.55 3.69
N GLY A 145 4.80 -1.70 3.21
CA GLY A 145 5.86 -0.69 3.27
C GLY A 145 7.24 -1.30 3.49
N PRO A 146 8.27 -0.46 3.66
CA PRO A 146 9.66 -0.91 3.81
C PRO A 146 9.93 -1.94 4.91
N LEU A 147 9.12 -1.97 5.96
CA LEU A 147 9.28 -2.88 7.10
C LEU A 147 8.60 -4.25 6.90
N CYS A 148 7.88 -4.47 5.79
CA CYS A 148 7.08 -5.68 5.58
C CYS A 148 7.88 -6.96 5.62
N PHE A 149 9.10 -6.98 5.11
CA PHE A 149 9.91 -8.19 5.04
C PHE A 149 10.15 -8.82 6.42
N LYS A 150 10.45 -8.02 7.44
CA LYS A 150 10.67 -8.50 8.81
C LYS A 150 9.40 -8.53 9.63
N TYR A 151 8.56 -7.51 9.49
CA TYR A 151 7.47 -7.25 10.41
C TYR A 151 6.09 -7.61 9.87
N GLY A 152 5.96 -7.86 8.57
CA GLY A 152 4.66 -8.11 7.95
C GLY A 152 3.87 -6.85 7.62
N VAL A 153 2.61 -7.04 7.25
CA VAL A 153 1.69 -6.01 6.75
C VAL A 153 0.67 -5.56 7.80
N THR A 154 -0.17 -4.62 7.47
CA THR A 154 -1.21 -4.07 8.39
C THR A 154 -2.06 -5.17 9.03
N GLY A 155 -2.47 -6.18 8.26
CA GLY A 155 -3.31 -7.28 8.74
C GLY A 155 -2.68 -8.12 9.85
N ASP A 156 -1.34 -8.27 9.87
CA ASP A 156 -0.63 -9.05 10.89
C ASP A 156 -0.73 -8.44 12.29
N TYR A 157 -1.11 -7.17 12.36
CA TYR A 157 -1.24 -6.43 13.62
C TYR A 157 -2.66 -6.29 14.12
N VAL A 158 -3.67 -6.75 13.37
CA VAL A 158 -5.07 -6.66 13.77
C VAL A 158 -5.44 -7.83 14.68
N LEU A 159 -5.85 -7.52 15.90
CA LEU A 159 -6.35 -8.49 16.89
C LEU A 159 -7.87 -8.62 16.84
N GLU A 160 -8.56 -7.52 16.56
CA GLU A 160 -10.01 -7.41 16.55
C GLU A 160 -10.41 -6.36 15.52
N LEU A 161 -11.51 -6.59 14.81
CA LEU A 161 -12.06 -5.68 13.81
C LEU A 161 -13.53 -5.40 14.09
N GLU A 162 -13.93 -4.15 13.97
CA GLU A 162 -15.33 -3.71 13.97
C GLU A 162 -15.68 -3.17 12.59
N TRP A 163 -16.79 -3.63 12.02
CA TRP A 163 -17.26 -3.20 10.69
C TRP A 163 -18.78 -3.29 10.56
N VAL A 164 -19.30 -2.66 9.52
CA VAL A 164 -20.70 -2.69 9.11
C VAL A 164 -20.80 -3.40 7.76
N ASP A 165 -21.62 -4.45 7.67
CA ASP A 165 -21.86 -5.19 6.42
C ASP A 165 -22.89 -4.51 5.48
N GLY A 166 -23.20 -5.12 4.33
CA GLY A 166 -24.15 -4.62 3.34
C GLY A 166 -25.62 -4.61 3.81
N GLU A 167 -25.96 -5.35 4.85
CA GLU A 167 -27.25 -5.33 5.51
C GLU A 167 -27.37 -4.20 6.55
N GLY A 168 -26.26 -3.57 6.92
CA GLY A 168 -26.17 -2.58 7.99
C GLY A 168 -26.13 -3.23 9.37
N GLU A 169 -25.64 -4.47 9.47
CA GLU A 169 -25.37 -5.10 10.76
C GLU A 169 -23.94 -4.78 11.21
N VAL A 170 -23.79 -4.56 12.51
CA VAL A 170 -22.48 -4.24 13.11
C VAL A 170 -21.88 -5.52 13.66
N TRP A 171 -20.67 -5.81 13.19
CA TRP A 171 -19.89 -6.95 13.64
C TRP A 171 -18.64 -6.48 14.37
N ARG A 172 -18.29 -7.20 15.42
CA ARG A 172 -17.04 -7.01 16.15
C ARG A 172 -16.47 -8.38 16.49
N LEU A 173 -15.42 -8.76 15.78
CA LEU A 173 -14.86 -10.11 15.83
C LEU A 173 -13.34 -10.05 15.99
N ASP A 174 -12.81 -11.06 16.65
CA ASP A 174 -11.39 -11.33 16.76
C ASP A 174 -11.02 -12.62 16.00
N ARG A 175 -9.75 -13.03 16.08
CA ARG A 175 -9.20 -14.18 15.35
C ARG A 175 -9.34 -15.52 16.08
N ARG A 176 -10.12 -15.61 17.18
CA ARG A 176 -10.15 -16.82 18.04
C ARG A 176 -10.86 -18.02 17.41
N ALA A 177 -11.86 -17.81 16.54
CA ALA A 177 -12.59 -18.91 15.89
C ALA A 177 -12.07 -19.14 14.47
N TYR A 178 -12.51 -18.34 13.52
CA TYR A 178 -11.98 -18.27 12.16
C TYR A 178 -11.38 -16.89 11.98
N ASP A 179 -10.36 -16.75 11.12
CA ASP A 179 -9.77 -15.43 10.82
C ASP A 179 -10.70 -14.59 9.95
N LEU A 180 -11.88 -14.24 10.50
CA LEU A 180 -12.84 -13.36 9.83
C LEU A 180 -12.31 -11.92 9.66
N PRO A 181 -11.55 -11.34 10.61
CA PRO A 181 -10.85 -10.10 10.34
C PRO A 181 -9.95 -10.17 9.11
N GLY A 182 -9.20 -11.26 8.92
CA GLY A 182 -8.35 -11.48 7.74
C GLY A 182 -9.13 -11.57 6.43
N LEU A 183 -10.40 -11.96 6.44
CA LEU A 183 -11.27 -11.94 5.26
C LEU A 183 -11.62 -10.50 4.83
N LEU A 184 -11.77 -9.59 5.80
CA LEU A 184 -12.18 -8.20 5.55
C LEU A 184 -11.00 -7.27 5.27
N ILE A 185 -9.83 -7.58 5.84
CA ILE A 185 -8.58 -6.85 5.60
C ILE A 185 -8.13 -7.14 4.17
N GLY A 186 -7.81 -6.09 3.40
CA GLY A 186 -7.50 -6.22 1.98
C GLY A 186 -8.72 -6.38 1.06
N SER A 187 -9.96 -6.24 1.60
CA SER A 187 -11.18 -6.32 0.80
C SER A 187 -11.55 -5.01 0.08
N GLU A 188 -10.80 -3.96 0.29
CA GLU A 188 -10.99 -2.62 -0.30
C GLU A 188 -12.42 -2.08 -0.10
N GLY A 189 -13.02 -2.42 1.05
CA GLY A 189 -14.39 -2.00 1.39
C GLY A 189 -15.49 -2.69 0.58
N THR A 190 -15.19 -3.74 -0.17
CA THR A 190 -16.20 -4.50 -0.94
C THR A 190 -16.99 -5.47 -0.07
N LEU A 191 -16.48 -5.86 1.09
CA LEU A 191 -17.11 -6.80 2.01
C LEU A 191 -17.69 -6.16 3.28
N GLY A 192 -17.37 -4.88 3.53
CA GLY A 192 -17.84 -4.14 4.70
C GLY A 192 -17.14 -2.81 4.89
N LEU A 193 -17.72 -1.96 5.70
CA LEU A 193 -17.18 -0.65 6.06
C LEU A 193 -16.54 -0.75 7.44
N ILE A 194 -15.21 -0.70 7.52
CA ILE A 194 -14.46 -0.82 8.77
C ILE A 194 -14.69 0.43 9.63
N THR A 195 -15.04 0.23 10.91
CA THR A 195 -15.35 1.29 11.86
C THR A 195 -14.42 1.34 13.06
N GLY A 196 -13.61 0.30 13.28
CA GLY A 196 -12.61 0.27 14.32
C GLY A 196 -11.73 -0.97 14.28
N ALA A 197 -10.54 -0.89 14.83
CA ALA A 197 -9.63 -2.02 14.97
C ALA A 197 -8.86 -1.97 16.29
N ARG A 198 -8.61 -3.16 16.87
CA ARG A 198 -7.63 -3.34 17.94
C ARG A 198 -6.33 -3.84 17.33
N LEU A 199 -5.29 -3.08 17.53
CA LEU A 199 -3.97 -3.32 16.97
C LEU A 199 -3.02 -3.88 18.02
N ARG A 200 -2.14 -4.80 17.62
CA ARG A 200 -1.00 -5.25 18.40
C ARG A 200 0.15 -4.25 18.24
N LEU A 201 0.83 -3.94 19.33
CA LEU A 201 2.04 -3.11 19.36
C LEU A 201 3.23 -3.97 19.82
N LEU A 202 4.41 -3.68 19.27
CA LEU A 202 5.66 -4.33 19.65
C LEU A 202 6.50 -3.40 20.52
N PRO A 203 7.45 -3.91 21.32
CA PRO A 203 8.51 -3.09 21.90
C PRO A 203 9.32 -2.39 20.81
N LEU A 204 9.70 -1.14 21.05
CA LEU A 204 10.55 -0.39 20.11
C LEU A 204 11.96 -0.99 20.10
N PRO A 205 12.51 -1.39 18.94
CA PRO A 205 13.88 -1.89 18.83
C PRO A 205 14.90 -0.89 19.36
N ARG A 206 15.89 -1.37 20.13
CA ARG A 206 16.90 -0.52 20.79
C ARG A 206 18.06 -0.14 19.89
N HIS A 207 18.40 -1.02 18.95
CA HIS A 207 19.56 -0.87 18.07
C HIS A 207 19.12 -0.94 16.63
N ARG A 208 19.81 -0.17 15.78
CA ARG A 208 19.67 -0.17 14.33
C ARG A 208 21.02 0.01 13.70
N ALA A 209 21.20 -0.60 12.52
CA ALA A 209 22.36 -0.40 11.69
C ALA A 209 21.92 -0.32 10.23
N THR A 210 22.50 0.61 9.47
CA THR A 210 22.11 0.89 8.07
C THR A 210 23.33 0.84 7.18
N LEU A 211 23.21 0.23 6.00
CA LEU A 211 24.20 0.31 4.94
C LEU A 211 23.57 0.74 3.61
N MET A 212 24.42 1.29 2.78
CA MET A 212 24.19 1.51 1.34
C MET A 212 25.16 0.62 0.56
N ALA A 213 24.64 -0.16 -0.39
CA ALA A 213 25.46 -0.94 -1.32
C ALA A 213 25.16 -0.49 -2.76
N VAL A 214 26.22 -0.20 -3.50
CA VAL A 214 26.19 0.30 -4.88
C VAL A 214 26.63 -0.79 -5.81
N PHE A 215 25.71 -1.31 -6.61
CA PHE A 215 25.92 -2.44 -7.51
C PHE A 215 26.17 -1.97 -8.97
N PRO A 216 26.87 -2.79 -9.77
CA PRO A 216 27.01 -2.55 -11.21
C PRO A 216 25.67 -2.45 -11.96
N GLY A 217 24.67 -3.24 -11.55
CA GLY A 217 23.34 -3.30 -12.14
C GLY A 217 22.31 -3.87 -11.16
N VAL A 218 21.03 -3.76 -11.53
CA VAL A 218 19.91 -4.21 -10.71
C VAL A 218 19.85 -5.74 -10.58
N GLU A 219 20.31 -6.49 -11.59
CA GLU A 219 20.35 -7.95 -11.59
C GLU A 219 21.31 -8.46 -10.50
N ALA A 220 22.51 -7.89 -10.43
CA ALA A 220 23.51 -8.24 -9.39
C ALA A 220 22.99 -7.86 -8.00
N LEU A 221 22.27 -6.74 -7.87
CA LEU A 221 21.63 -6.33 -6.64
C LEU A 221 20.57 -7.37 -6.19
N ALA A 222 19.68 -7.76 -7.10
CA ALA A 222 18.61 -8.72 -6.82
C ALA A 222 19.18 -10.08 -6.40
N GLU A 223 20.25 -10.53 -7.06
CA GLU A 223 20.98 -11.76 -6.71
C GLU A 223 21.60 -11.65 -5.30
N GLY A 224 22.24 -10.51 -4.97
CA GLY A 224 22.84 -10.27 -3.65
C GLY A 224 21.81 -10.33 -2.51
N VAL A 225 20.65 -9.72 -2.72
CA VAL A 225 19.53 -9.79 -1.77
C VAL A 225 19.03 -11.22 -1.62
N SER A 226 18.79 -11.92 -2.73
CA SER A 226 18.31 -13.31 -2.69
C SER A 226 19.28 -14.23 -1.94
N ARG A 227 20.60 -14.07 -2.14
CA ARG A 227 21.64 -14.82 -1.40
C ARG A 227 21.68 -14.48 0.08
N ALA A 228 21.62 -13.19 0.44
CA ALA A 228 21.62 -12.76 1.83
C ALA A 228 20.46 -13.39 2.61
N ILE A 229 19.26 -13.36 2.03
CA ILE A 229 18.07 -13.97 2.62
C ILE A 229 18.18 -15.49 2.70
N ALA A 230 18.70 -16.14 1.66
CA ALA A 230 18.92 -17.61 1.65
C ALA A 230 19.92 -18.04 2.74
N LEU A 231 20.86 -17.18 3.14
CA LEU A 231 21.79 -17.37 4.24
C LEU A 231 21.22 -17.03 5.62
N GLY A 232 19.96 -16.59 5.69
CA GLY A 232 19.24 -16.35 6.94
C GLY A 232 19.13 -14.89 7.38
N ALA A 233 19.53 -13.92 6.54
CA ALA A 233 19.32 -12.50 6.87
C ALA A 233 17.81 -12.16 6.82
N VAL A 234 17.34 -11.44 7.84
CA VAL A 234 15.97 -10.90 7.94
C VAL A 234 16.01 -9.41 8.30
N PRO A 235 16.64 -8.56 7.47
CA PRO A 235 16.74 -7.14 7.74
C PRO A 235 15.37 -6.49 7.92
N ALA A 236 15.33 -5.44 8.75
CA ALA A 236 14.11 -4.66 8.94
C ALA A 236 13.65 -4.00 7.63
N LYS A 237 14.61 -3.55 6.80
CA LYS A 237 14.33 -2.95 5.49
C LYS A 237 15.35 -3.39 4.46
N LEU A 238 14.87 -3.67 3.26
CA LEU A 238 15.67 -3.88 2.05
C LEU A 238 15.00 -3.15 0.89
N GLU A 239 15.56 -2.00 0.54
CA GLU A 239 15.02 -1.09 -0.47
C GLU A 239 15.98 -0.94 -1.64
N PHE A 240 15.48 -1.06 -2.85
CA PHE A 240 16.33 -0.87 -4.03
C PHE A 240 15.89 0.29 -4.90
N MET A 241 16.82 0.77 -5.69
CA MET A 241 16.64 1.72 -6.78
C MET A 241 17.49 1.26 -7.97
N ASP A 242 16.90 1.18 -9.16
CA ASP A 242 17.66 0.94 -10.38
C ASP A 242 18.49 2.16 -10.78
N GLN A 243 19.28 2.04 -11.84
CA GLN A 243 20.14 3.11 -12.32
C GLN A 243 19.37 4.39 -12.67
N SER A 244 18.18 4.24 -13.23
CA SER A 244 17.33 5.37 -13.64
C SER A 244 16.75 6.10 -12.43
N ALA A 245 16.34 5.35 -11.40
CA ALA A 245 15.87 5.91 -10.14
C ALA A 245 17.00 6.67 -9.41
N VAL A 246 18.20 6.08 -9.34
CA VAL A 246 19.37 6.72 -8.72
C VAL A 246 19.73 8.01 -9.42
N ASN A 247 19.79 8.01 -10.76
CA ASN A 247 20.07 9.20 -11.55
C ASN A 247 19.02 10.30 -11.31
N ALA A 248 17.72 9.93 -11.30
CA ALA A 248 16.64 10.88 -11.05
C ALA A 248 16.72 11.51 -9.65
N VAL A 249 17.03 10.72 -8.63
CA VAL A 249 17.19 11.21 -7.25
C VAL A 249 18.41 12.10 -7.13
N GLU A 250 19.53 11.77 -7.78
CA GLU A 250 20.73 12.61 -7.78
C GLU A 250 20.47 13.96 -8.47
N ASP A 251 19.76 13.97 -9.61
CA ASP A 251 19.36 15.21 -10.28
C ASP A 251 18.40 16.06 -9.44
N TYR A 252 17.62 15.41 -8.57
CA TYR A 252 16.66 16.09 -7.69
C TYR A 252 17.29 16.65 -6.41
N LEU A 253 18.20 15.90 -5.77
CA LEU A 253 18.74 16.22 -4.45
C LEU A 253 20.19 16.72 -4.46
N GLY A 254 21.02 16.32 -5.43
CA GLY A 254 22.46 16.65 -5.50
C GLY A 254 23.24 16.11 -4.30
N MET A 255 23.02 14.83 -3.92
CA MET A 255 23.62 14.21 -2.73
C MET A 255 24.96 13.53 -3.01
N GLY A 256 25.42 13.49 -4.26
CA GLY A 256 26.62 12.75 -4.68
C GLY A 256 26.38 11.26 -4.81
N LEU A 257 25.16 10.83 -5.16
CA LEU A 257 24.86 9.43 -5.42
C LEU A 257 25.57 8.96 -6.71
N PRO A 258 26.04 7.71 -6.73
CA PRO A 258 26.77 7.17 -7.88
C PRO A 258 25.84 6.98 -9.08
N ARG A 259 26.16 7.67 -10.18
CA ARG A 259 25.34 7.61 -11.41
C ARG A 259 25.53 6.30 -12.16
N ASN A 260 24.46 5.87 -12.86
CA ASN A 260 24.43 4.65 -13.69
C ASN A 260 24.75 3.37 -12.91
N ARG A 261 24.39 3.35 -11.66
CA ARG A 261 24.52 2.23 -10.73
C ARG A 261 23.19 1.92 -10.08
N ALA A 262 22.99 0.68 -9.68
CA ALA A 262 21.86 0.29 -8.84
C ALA A 262 22.24 0.44 -7.36
N LEU A 263 21.29 0.81 -6.52
CA LEU A 263 21.51 1.09 -5.12
C LEU A 263 20.59 0.28 -4.24
N LEU A 264 21.16 -0.43 -3.27
CA LEU A 264 20.48 -1.09 -2.18
C LEU A 264 20.67 -0.28 -0.89
N LEU A 265 19.59 -0.04 -0.17
CA LEU A 265 19.61 0.40 1.22
C LEU A 265 19.10 -0.75 2.10
N ALA A 266 19.89 -1.15 3.08
CA ALA A 266 19.53 -2.17 4.06
C ALA A 266 19.60 -1.61 5.48
N GLU A 267 18.62 -1.95 6.29
CA GLU A 267 18.59 -1.63 7.72
C GLU A 267 18.27 -2.89 8.53
N THR A 268 19.07 -3.17 9.53
CA THR A 268 18.79 -4.20 10.52
C THR A 268 18.43 -3.53 11.84
N ASP A 269 17.58 -4.16 12.64
CA ASP A 269 17.18 -3.67 13.94
C ASP A 269 16.90 -4.80 14.95
N GLY A 270 16.99 -4.47 16.23
CA GLY A 270 16.74 -5.44 17.32
C GLY A 270 17.13 -4.90 18.68
N ASP A 271 17.02 -5.77 19.70
CA ASP A 271 17.38 -5.46 21.07
C ASP A 271 18.82 -5.85 21.42
N ASP A 272 19.45 -6.70 20.62
CA ASP A 272 20.83 -7.14 20.75
C ASP A 272 21.68 -6.49 19.65
N ARG A 273 22.66 -5.70 20.05
CA ARG A 273 23.53 -4.96 19.14
C ARG A 273 24.42 -5.86 18.29
N GLU A 274 24.93 -6.94 18.87
CA GLU A 274 25.84 -7.86 18.18
C GLU A 274 25.10 -8.58 17.06
N LEU A 275 23.87 -9.05 17.32
CA LEU A 275 23.02 -9.69 16.30
C LEU A 275 22.63 -8.72 15.19
N VAL A 276 22.32 -7.45 15.51
CA VAL A 276 22.00 -6.42 14.52
C VAL A 276 23.18 -6.18 13.58
N GLU A 277 24.41 -6.10 14.11
CA GLU A 277 25.63 -5.90 13.33
C GLU A 277 26.03 -7.16 12.54
N GLU A 278 25.83 -8.35 13.09
CA GLU A 278 26.10 -9.62 12.43
C GLU A 278 25.17 -9.81 11.20
N GLU A 279 23.89 -9.54 11.38
CA GLU A 279 22.90 -9.61 10.31
C GLU A 279 23.21 -8.61 9.17
N LEU A 280 23.59 -7.36 9.52
CA LEU A 280 24.00 -6.38 8.53
C LEU A 280 25.27 -6.80 7.78
N SER A 281 26.21 -7.43 8.50
CA SER A 281 27.47 -7.96 7.92
C SER A 281 27.21 -9.09 6.93
N LEU A 282 26.13 -9.85 7.10
CA LEU A 282 25.73 -10.86 6.13
C LEU A 282 25.26 -10.23 4.80
N VAL A 283 24.45 -9.18 4.87
CA VAL A 283 24.04 -8.41 3.69
C VAL A 283 25.24 -7.74 3.01
N GLU A 284 26.14 -7.13 3.81
CA GLU A 284 27.37 -6.51 3.29
C GLU A 284 28.23 -7.50 2.52
N ARG A 285 28.50 -8.65 3.11
CA ARG A 285 29.36 -9.70 2.52
C ARG A 285 28.82 -10.20 1.17
N THR A 286 27.52 -10.52 1.10
CA THR A 286 26.91 -10.94 -0.17
C THR A 286 26.92 -9.85 -1.22
N ALA A 287 26.78 -8.58 -0.83
CA ALA A 287 26.88 -7.45 -1.75
C ALA A 287 28.32 -7.31 -2.32
N LEU A 288 29.34 -7.40 -1.46
CA LEU A 288 30.74 -7.34 -1.88
C LEU A 288 31.12 -8.47 -2.83
N GLU A 289 30.63 -9.70 -2.60
CA GLU A 289 30.87 -10.87 -3.46
C GLU A 289 30.33 -10.65 -4.89
N LEU A 290 29.31 -9.81 -5.04
CA LEU A 290 28.70 -9.45 -6.33
C LEU A 290 29.21 -8.12 -6.90
N GLY A 291 30.35 -7.64 -6.39
CA GLY A 291 31.05 -6.45 -6.91
C GLY A 291 30.41 -5.14 -6.50
N ALA A 292 29.65 -5.11 -5.44
CA ALA A 292 29.13 -3.86 -4.90
C ALA A 292 30.20 -3.09 -4.11
N GLU A 293 30.09 -1.77 -4.09
CA GLU A 293 30.78 -0.90 -3.15
C GLU A 293 29.85 -0.66 -1.97
N VAL A 294 30.30 -0.96 -0.74
CA VAL A 294 29.45 -0.87 0.45
C VAL A 294 29.93 0.23 1.38
N ARG A 295 28.96 0.98 1.94
CA ARG A 295 29.20 2.00 2.97
C ARG A 295 28.15 1.85 4.06
N ARG A 296 28.61 1.67 5.32
CA ARG A 296 27.73 1.73 6.50
C ARG A 296 27.52 3.17 6.94
N ALA A 297 26.31 3.48 7.38
CA ALA A 297 26.03 4.77 8.02
C ALA A 297 26.75 4.81 9.39
N ARG A 298 27.43 5.92 9.64
CA ARG A 298 28.23 6.12 10.87
C ARG A 298 27.38 6.50 12.07
N ASP A 299 26.24 7.12 11.80
CA ASP A 299 25.30 7.62 12.78
C ASP A 299 23.88 7.69 12.21
N GLU A 300 22.90 8.00 13.07
CA GLU A 300 21.49 8.13 12.69
C GLU A 300 21.24 9.25 11.65
N LYS A 301 22.02 10.33 11.69
CA LYS A 301 21.91 11.44 10.74
C LYS A 301 22.29 11.01 9.32
N GLU A 302 23.35 10.22 9.20
CA GLU A 302 23.77 9.66 7.91
C GLU A 302 22.77 8.63 7.40
N ALA A 303 22.28 7.74 8.28
CA ALA A 303 21.21 6.79 7.95
C ALA A 303 19.95 7.51 7.44
N GLU A 304 19.49 8.56 8.13
CA GLU A 304 18.32 9.34 7.72
C GLU A 304 18.54 10.05 6.38
N ALA A 305 19.75 10.51 6.09
CA ALA A 305 20.08 11.10 4.78
C ALA A 305 19.93 10.06 3.66
N LEU A 306 20.40 8.82 3.87
CA LEU A 306 20.26 7.73 2.91
C LEU A 306 18.76 7.38 2.70
N TRP A 307 17.99 7.25 3.78
CA TRP A 307 16.55 7.00 3.69
C TRP A 307 15.78 8.14 3.03
N ARG A 308 16.24 9.38 3.20
CA ARG A 308 15.68 10.54 2.47
C ARG A 308 15.84 10.39 0.96
N ALA A 309 17.00 9.89 0.48
CA ALA A 309 17.20 9.62 -0.95
C ALA A 309 16.12 8.65 -1.47
N ARG A 310 15.90 7.53 -0.78
CA ARG A 310 14.89 6.53 -1.17
C ARG A 310 13.47 7.11 -1.17
N ARG A 311 13.09 7.87 -0.15
CA ARG A 311 11.77 8.52 -0.09
C ARG A 311 11.57 9.59 -1.16
N SER A 312 12.64 10.09 -1.76
CA SER A 312 12.60 11.12 -2.81
C SER A 312 12.47 10.57 -4.23
N VAL A 313 12.43 9.24 -4.42
CA VAL A 313 12.25 8.62 -5.75
C VAL A 313 10.98 9.13 -6.42
N SER A 314 9.82 9.01 -5.78
CA SER A 314 8.54 9.40 -6.38
C SER A 314 8.48 10.87 -6.83
N PRO A 315 8.86 11.88 -6.02
CA PRO A 315 8.93 13.26 -6.48
C PRO A 315 10.03 13.51 -7.55
N ALA A 316 11.13 12.77 -7.51
CA ALA A 316 12.19 12.88 -8.52
C ALA A 316 11.69 12.41 -9.90
N LEU A 317 10.96 11.29 -9.95
CA LEU A 317 10.39 10.77 -11.20
C LEU A 317 9.40 11.74 -11.84
N GLY A 318 8.62 12.49 -11.06
CA GLY A 318 7.70 13.51 -11.56
C GLY A 318 8.36 14.66 -12.32
N ARG A 319 9.70 14.80 -12.23
CA ARG A 319 10.48 15.78 -13.03
C ARG A 319 10.96 15.23 -14.37
N LEU A 320 10.98 13.91 -14.54
CA LEU A 320 11.45 13.28 -15.78
C LEU A 320 10.36 13.27 -16.86
N ARG A 321 9.12 12.99 -16.47
CA ARG A 321 7.96 12.95 -17.36
C ARG A 321 6.72 13.44 -16.64
N PRO A 322 5.75 14.06 -17.34
CA PRO A 322 4.55 14.63 -16.73
C PRO A 322 3.58 13.57 -16.19
N GLN A 323 3.61 12.37 -16.74
CA GLN A 323 2.72 11.28 -16.32
C GLN A 323 3.48 9.98 -16.07
N ARG A 324 2.87 9.12 -15.25
CA ARG A 324 3.39 7.77 -14.97
C ARG A 324 2.25 6.80 -14.68
N VAL A 325 2.45 5.55 -15.06
CA VAL A 325 1.74 4.40 -14.53
C VAL A 325 2.67 3.72 -13.53
N ASN A 326 2.20 3.52 -12.31
CA ASN A 326 2.95 2.84 -11.26
C ASN A 326 2.38 1.45 -11.08
N GLU A 327 3.11 0.45 -11.55
CA GLU A 327 2.80 -0.94 -11.26
C GLU A 327 3.34 -1.33 -9.88
N ASP A 328 2.67 -2.33 -9.30
CA ASP A 328 2.95 -2.87 -7.98
C ASP A 328 2.75 -4.37 -8.04
N ILE A 329 3.83 -5.08 -8.26
CA ILE A 329 3.83 -6.54 -8.35
C ILE A 329 4.63 -7.13 -7.20
N ALA A 330 4.28 -8.34 -6.77
CA ALA A 330 5.14 -9.09 -5.88
C ALA A 330 5.44 -10.47 -6.49
N VAL A 331 6.70 -10.89 -6.40
CA VAL A 331 7.18 -12.14 -7.00
C VAL A 331 7.99 -12.95 -5.99
N PRO A 332 8.07 -14.29 -6.15
CA PRO A 332 8.97 -15.09 -5.34
C PRO A 332 10.41 -14.55 -5.42
N ARG A 333 11.07 -14.42 -4.29
CA ARG A 333 12.42 -13.82 -4.19
C ARG A 333 13.45 -14.51 -5.09
N SER A 334 13.31 -15.83 -5.30
CA SER A 334 14.18 -16.61 -6.19
C SER A 334 14.10 -16.20 -7.65
N THR A 335 13.04 -15.51 -8.07
CA THR A 335 12.82 -15.06 -9.46
C THR A 335 13.16 -13.58 -9.67
N LEU A 336 13.50 -12.85 -8.61
CA LEU A 336 13.80 -11.42 -8.68
C LEU A 336 14.80 -11.03 -9.77
N PRO A 337 15.98 -11.68 -9.91
CA PRO A 337 16.96 -11.30 -10.93
C PRO A 337 16.38 -11.39 -12.35
N GLN A 338 15.60 -12.45 -12.63
CA GLN A 338 14.97 -12.65 -13.93
C GLN A 338 13.87 -11.61 -14.19
N VAL A 339 13.02 -11.36 -13.18
CA VAL A 339 11.90 -10.43 -13.30
C VAL A 339 12.37 -9.00 -13.55
N VAL A 340 13.35 -8.51 -12.79
CA VAL A 340 13.85 -7.13 -12.99
C VAL A 340 14.50 -6.94 -14.36
N ALA A 341 15.20 -7.99 -14.87
CA ALA A 341 15.80 -7.98 -16.21
C ALA A 341 14.73 -8.00 -17.31
N GLU A 342 13.70 -8.85 -17.17
CA GLU A 342 12.59 -8.96 -18.13
C GLU A 342 11.79 -7.66 -18.22
N ILE A 343 11.51 -7.02 -17.10
CA ILE A 343 10.82 -5.71 -17.06
C ILE A 343 11.66 -4.61 -17.74
N ALA A 344 12.97 -4.60 -17.51
CA ALA A 344 13.87 -3.65 -18.17
C ALA A 344 13.90 -3.86 -19.69
N GLU A 345 13.88 -5.13 -20.17
CA GLU A 345 13.81 -5.45 -21.60
C GLU A 345 12.48 -5.05 -22.22
N LEU A 346 11.36 -5.26 -21.52
CA LEU A 346 10.04 -4.80 -21.96
C LEU A 346 10.03 -3.28 -22.16
N GLY A 347 10.57 -2.51 -21.21
CA GLY A 347 10.72 -1.06 -21.36
C GLY A 347 11.46 -0.67 -22.66
N ARG A 348 12.57 -1.36 -22.96
CA ARG A 348 13.33 -1.14 -24.21
C ARG A 348 12.53 -1.51 -25.45
N THR A 349 11.85 -2.66 -25.43
CA THR A 349 11.04 -3.16 -26.55
C THR A 349 9.89 -2.23 -26.89
N TYR A 350 9.23 -1.71 -25.84
CA TYR A 350 8.13 -0.75 -26.01
C TYR A 350 8.64 0.69 -26.26
N GLY A 351 9.95 0.95 -26.13
CA GLY A 351 10.51 2.29 -26.27
C GLY A 351 10.01 3.28 -25.22
N LEU A 352 9.65 2.78 -24.02
CA LEU A 352 9.16 3.55 -22.89
C LEU A 352 10.18 3.53 -21.75
N LEU A 353 10.26 4.62 -21.00
CA LEU A 353 11.12 4.70 -19.82
C LEU A 353 10.45 3.97 -18.64
N VAL A 354 11.02 2.83 -18.27
CA VAL A 354 10.63 2.10 -17.06
C VAL A 354 11.69 2.31 -16.00
N VAL A 355 11.26 2.73 -14.81
CA VAL A 355 12.12 2.94 -13.64
C VAL A 355 11.67 2.00 -12.54
N GLN A 356 12.60 1.19 -12.01
CA GLN A 356 12.29 0.16 -11.03
C GLN A 356 12.87 0.53 -9.65
N PHE A 357 12.03 0.46 -8.65
CA PHE A 357 12.39 0.55 -7.24
C PHE A 357 11.37 -0.24 -6.42
N GLY A 358 11.60 -0.45 -5.13
CA GLY A 358 10.63 -1.14 -4.28
C GLY A 358 11.25 -1.80 -3.07
N HIS A 359 10.44 -2.66 -2.43
CA HIS A 359 10.74 -3.42 -1.22
C HIS A 359 11.30 -4.80 -1.64
N ILE A 360 12.59 -4.85 -2.02
CA ILE A 360 13.14 -6.05 -2.64
C ILE A 360 13.24 -7.25 -1.67
N GLY A 361 13.20 -7.00 -0.36
CA GLY A 361 13.26 -8.04 0.67
C GLY A 361 12.09 -9.01 0.64
N ASP A 362 10.87 -8.54 0.35
CA ASP A 362 9.65 -9.35 0.24
C ASP A 362 9.21 -9.61 -1.20
N GLY A 363 10.00 -9.15 -2.17
CA GLY A 363 9.73 -9.37 -3.59
C GLY A 363 8.79 -8.35 -4.20
N ASN A 364 8.44 -7.29 -3.48
CA ASN A 364 7.54 -6.23 -3.97
C ASN A 364 8.31 -5.19 -4.80
N LEU A 365 7.96 -5.12 -6.07
CA LEU A 365 8.57 -4.25 -7.07
C LEU A 365 7.56 -3.20 -7.53
N HIS A 366 8.04 -1.96 -7.68
CA HIS A 366 7.26 -0.85 -8.24
C HIS A 366 7.84 -0.40 -9.59
N PRO A 367 7.61 -1.12 -10.68
CA PRO A 367 7.95 -0.63 -12.01
C PRO A 367 7.10 0.60 -12.36
N ASN A 368 7.75 1.71 -12.64
CA ASN A 368 7.10 2.96 -13.04
C ASN A 368 7.34 3.20 -14.52
N ILE A 369 6.28 3.20 -15.31
CA ILE A 369 6.30 3.56 -16.73
C ILE A 369 6.11 5.07 -16.81
N LEU A 370 7.15 5.78 -17.20
CA LEU A 370 7.14 7.25 -17.29
C LEU A 370 6.87 7.65 -18.73
N PHE A 371 5.94 8.57 -18.95
CA PHE A 371 5.56 8.96 -20.31
C PHE A 371 5.07 10.41 -20.40
N ASP A 372 5.10 10.94 -21.61
CA ASP A 372 4.47 12.21 -21.98
C ASP A 372 3.42 11.94 -23.06
N PRO A 373 2.10 12.09 -22.76
CA PRO A 373 1.03 11.74 -23.69
C PRO A 373 1.05 12.56 -24.99
N ARG A 374 1.90 13.60 -25.07
CA ARG A 374 2.12 14.33 -26.34
C ARG A 374 3.00 13.55 -27.33
N PHE A 375 3.77 12.56 -26.85
CA PHE A 375 4.74 11.81 -27.65
C PHE A 375 4.55 10.29 -27.55
N GLU A 376 4.10 9.80 -26.40
CA GLU A 376 3.87 8.38 -26.16
C GLU A 376 2.37 8.10 -26.01
N PRO A 377 1.74 7.29 -26.91
CA PRO A 377 0.32 6.94 -26.84
C PRO A 377 -0.01 6.16 -25.55
N GLU A 378 -1.09 6.53 -24.88
CA GLU A 378 -1.54 5.89 -23.63
C GLU A 378 -1.83 4.39 -23.81
N GLU A 379 -2.38 3.97 -24.97
CA GLU A 379 -2.64 2.56 -25.27
C GLU A 379 -1.36 1.73 -25.14
N ARG A 380 -0.23 2.23 -25.66
CA ARG A 380 1.06 1.56 -25.59
C ARG A 380 1.60 1.47 -24.16
N VAL A 381 1.32 2.48 -23.35
CA VAL A 381 1.68 2.51 -21.93
C VAL A 381 0.91 1.44 -21.18
N TRP A 382 -0.39 1.32 -21.42
CA TRP A 382 -1.24 0.32 -20.80
C TRP A 382 -0.92 -1.10 -21.29
N GLU A 383 -0.57 -1.29 -22.58
CA GLU A 383 -0.07 -2.57 -23.06
C GLU A 383 1.19 -3.01 -22.30
N LEU A 384 2.14 -2.11 -22.08
CA LEU A 384 3.33 -2.41 -21.29
C LEU A 384 3.00 -2.72 -19.84
N ALA A 385 2.10 -1.97 -19.20
CA ALA A 385 1.63 -2.24 -17.84
C ALA A 385 1.02 -3.65 -17.74
N HIS A 386 0.22 -4.05 -18.72
CA HIS A 386 -0.34 -5.40 -18.82
C HIS A 386 0.74 -6.49 -18.96
N GLU A 387 1.76 -6.24 -19.80
CA GLU A 387 2.86 -7.21 -19.93
C GLU A 387 3.67 -7.34 -18.64
N ILE A 388 3.91 -6.23 -17.89
CA ILE A 388 4.56 -6.28 -16.59
C ILE A 388 3.74 -7.12 -15.59
N ALA A 389 2.42 -6.94 -15.56
CA ALA A 389 1.54 -7.77 -14.73
C ALA A 389 1.65 -9.27 -15.08
N ARG A 390 1.67 -9.60 -16.39
CA ARG A 390 1.85 -10.98 -16.88
C ARG A 390 3.23 -11.54 -16.54
N VAL A 391 4.29 -10.72 -16.54
CA VAL A 391 5.61 -11.14 -16.05
C VAL A 391 5.50 -11.65 -14.61
N ALA A 392 4.86 -10.90 -13.72
CA ALA A 392 4.67 -11.33 -12.33
C ALA A 392 3.94 -12.69 -12.26
N LEU A 393 2.82 -12.84 -12.97
CA LEU A 393 2.03 -14.08 -12.96
C LEU A 393 2.81 -15.28 -13.52
N ARG A 394 3.58 -15.11 -14.62
CA ARG A 394 4.42 -16.19 -15.19
C ARG A 394 5.49 -16.66 -14.22
N HIS A 395 6.00 -15.79 -13.37
CA HIS A 395 6.99 -16.11 -12.35
C HIS A 395 6.38 -16.55 -11.01
N GLY A 396 5.07 -16.83 -10.97
CA GLY A 396 4.37 -17.29 -9.76
C GLY A 396 4.11 -16.18 -8.74
N GLY A 397 4.13 -14.93 -9.18
CA GLY A 397 3.83 -13.75 -8.39
C GLY A 397 2.36 -13.35 -8.43
N VAL A 398 2.08 -12.13 -7.96
CA VAL A 398 0.73 -11.55 -7.84
C VAL A 398 0.68 -10.15 -8.46
N LEU A 399 -0.55 -9.72 -8.79
CA LEU A 399 -0.82 -8.42 -9.43
C LEU A 399 -0.57 -7.22 -8.51
N SER A 400 -0.65 -7.40 -7.19
CA SER A 400 -0.45 -6.32 -6.22
C SER A 400 0.33 -6.85 -5.02
N GLY A 401 1.42 -6.15 -4.68
CA GLY A 401 2.17 -6.37 -3.45
C GLY A 401 1.53 -5.65 -2.26
N GLU A 402 1.13 -4.38 -2.44
CA GLU A 402 0.60 -3.56 -1.35
C GLU A 402 -0.45 -2.50 -1.77
N HIS A 403 -0.56 -2.15 -3.07
CA HIS A 403 -1.44 -1.06 -3.51
C HIS A 403 -2.91 -1.46 -3.64
N GLY A 404 -3.23 -2.76 -3.68
CA GLY A 404 -4.56 -3.29 -3.94
C GLY A 404 -4.86 -3.48 -5.42
N ILE A 405 -6.01 -4.05 -5.69
CA ILE A 405 -6.55 -4.32 -7.04
C ILE A 405 -7.37 -3.13 -7.55
N GLY A 406 -8.26 -2.62 -6.71
CA GLY A 406 -9.11 -1.47 -7.00
C GLY A 406 -9.93 -1.62 -8.28
N ALA A 407 -10.04 -0.50 -8.99
CA ALA A 407 -10.61 -0.45 -10.34
C ALA A 407 -9.56 -0.78 -11.42
N MET A 408 -8.30 -0.43 -11.18
CA MET A 408 -7.24 -0.48 -12.20
C MET A 408 -6.86 -1.90 -12.56
N LYS A 409 -6.65 -2.77 -11.57
CA LYS A 409 -6.18 -4.15 -11.78
C LYS A 409 -7.33 -5.17 -11.85
N ARG A 410 -8.57 -4.73 -11.58
CA ARG A 410 -9.76 -5.58 -11.67
C ARG A 410 -9.88 -6.36 -12.99
N PRO A 411 -9.61 -5.78 -14.19
CA PRO A 411 -9.69 -6.53 -15.44
C PRO A 411 -8.76 -7.74 -15.52
N PHE A 412 -7.65 -7.73 -14.76
CA PHE A 412 -6.67 -8.84 -14.77
C PHE A 412 -6.99 -9.96 -13.78
N MET A 413 -7.99 -9.80 -12.93
CA MET A 413 -8.32 -10.82 -11.93
C MET A 413 -8.69 -12.17 -12.55
N ALA A 414 -9.26 -12.18 -13.76
CA ALA A 414 -9.57 -13.40 -14.51
C ALA A 414 -8.31 -14.10 -15.08
N GLU A 415 -7.20 -13.39 -15.23
CA GLU A 415 -5.89 -13.99 -15.59
C GLU A 415 -5.13 -14.46 -14.34
N ALA A 416 -5.32 -13.77 -13.21
CA ALA A 416 -4.60 -14.04 -11.97
C ALA A 416 -5.18 -15.18 -11.14
N LEU A 417 -6.50 -15.40 -11.20
CA LEU A 417 -7.20 -16.38 -10.39
C LEU A 417 -8.00 -17.34 -11.25
N ASP A 418 -8.03 -18.60 -10.84
CA ASP A 418 -8.84 -19.61 -11.50
C ASP A 418 -10.36 -19.36 -11.31
N PRO A 419 -11.21 -19.88 -12.21
CA PRO A 419 -12.64 -19.64 -12.18
C PRO A 419 -13.33 -20.11 -10.88
N ILE A 420 -12.81 -21.16 -10.22
CA ILE A 420 -13.38 -21.69 -8.97
C ILE A 420 -13.13 -20.72 -7.84
N THR A 421 -11.91 -20.18 -7.73
CA THR A 421 -11.55 -19.14 -6.77
C THR A 421 -12.39 -17.88 -6.97
N LEU A 422 -12.52 -17.38 -8.20
CA LEU A 422 -13.37 -16.23 -8.51
C LEU A 422 -14.83 -16.45 -8.12
N ALA A 423 -15.37 -17.63 -8.43
CA ALA A 423 -16.76 -17.99 -8.04
C ALA A 423 -16.92 -18.06 -6.53
N PHE A 424 -15.90 -18.52 -5.78
CA PHE A 424 -15.92 -18.54 -4.33
C PHE A 424 -15.92 -17.12 -3.74
N LEU A 425 -15.03 -16.25 -4.23
CA LEU A 425 -14.98 -14.83 -3.82
C LEU A 425 -16.32 -14.12 -4.09
N GLY A 426 -16.94 -14.40 -5.24
CA GLY A 426 -18.27 -13.88 -5.57
C GLY A 426 -19.36 -14.34 -4.57
N ARG A 427 -19.29 -15.59 -4.09
CA ARG A 427 -20.20 -16.07 -3.03
C ARG A 427 -19.98 -15.38 -1.69
N VAL A 428 -18.71 -15.16 -1.32
CA VAL A 428 -18.37 -14.39 -0.10
C VAL A 428 -18.92 -12.97 -0.20
N LYS A 429 -18.70 -12.31 -1.33
CA LYS A 429 -19.26 -10.96 -1.59
C LYS A 429 -20.79 -10.96 -1.46
N ALA A 430 -21.49 -11.90 -2.09
CA ALA A 430 -22.94 -11.98 -2.03
C ALA A 430 -23.48 -12.27 -0.61
N ALA A 431 -22.72 -12.97 0.23
CA ALA A 431 -23.09 -13.25 1.61
C ALA A 431 -23.02 -12.01 2.52
N LEU A 432 -22.02 -11.13 2.30
CA LEU A 432 -21.79 -9.93 3.13
C LEU A 432 -22.41 -8.67 2.54
N ASP A 433 -22.66 -8.65 1.23
CA ASP A 433 -23.29 -7.55 0.52
C ASP A 433 -24.30 -8.07 -0.53
N PRO A 434 -25.44 -8.62 -0.09
CA PRO A 434 -26.43 -9.22 -0.99
C PRO A 434 -27.12 -8.19 -1.91
N HIS A 435 -26.99 -6.91 -1.60
CA HIS A 435 -27.55 -5.81 -2.40
C HIS A 435 -26.55 -5.19 -3.36
N GLY A 436 -25.27 -5.60 -3.33
CA GLY A 436 -24.22 -5.10 -4.21
C GLY A 436 -23.91 -3.61 -4.05
N ILE A 437 -24.14 -3.03 -2.86
CA ILE A 437 -23.95 -1.59 -2.63
C ILE A 437 -22.57 -1.20 -2.11
N LEU A 438 -21.79 -2.16 -1.60
CA LEU A 438 -20.48 -1.89 -1.01
C LEU A 438 -19.39 -1.88 -2.09
N ASN A 439 -18.86 -0.72 -2.36
CA ASN A 439 -17.76 -0.42 -3.30
C ASN A 439 -17.82 -1.23 -4.62
N PRO A 440 -18.93 -1.19 -5.36
CA PRO A 440 -19.06 -1.97 -6.59
C PRO A 440 -18.06 -1.52 -7.66
N GLY A 441 -17.71 -2.45 -8.58
CA GLY A 441 -16.74 -2.17 -9.65
C GLY A 441 -15.29 -2.16 -9.21
N LYS A 442 -14.99 -2.69 -8.00
CA LYS A 442 -13.65 -2.87 -7.46
C LYS A 442 -13.39 -4.36 -7.22
N VAL A 443 -12.13 -4.75 -7.22
CA VAL A 443 -11.59 -6.08 -6.88
C VAL A 443 -12.11 -7.19 -7.79
N LEU A 444 -13.37 -7.56 -7.66
CA LEU A 444 -13.98 -8.66 -8.44
C LEU A 444 -14.42 -8.21 -9.83
N PRO A 445 -14.17 -9.04 -10.87
CA PRO A 445 -14.52 -8.76 -12.25
C PRO A 445 -16.02 -8.53 -12.48
#